data_85e5d5f9be82603154c2ecf8a8963687
#
_entry.id   85e5d5f9be82603154c2ecf8a8963687
#
_cell.length_a   1.000
_cell.length_b   1.000
_cell.length_c   1.000
_cell.angle_alpha   90.00
_cell.angle_beta   90.00
_cell.angle_gamma   90.00
#
_symmetry.space_group_name_H-M   'P 1'
#
loop_
_entity.id
_entity.type
_entity.pdbx_description
1 polymer ?
#
loop_
_entity_poly.entity_id
_entity_poly.type
_entity_poly.pdbx_seq_one_letter_code
_entity_poly.pdbx_strand_id
1 'polypeptide(L)'
;MAEITVKSAEGGKERFPLVRDRITIGRSRDSDIFLPDQWLSRHHAEIRRDAGGFAVVDLGSKNGTLLNGEQVANIQRLRNGDIITLGEHILTFSDDGDG
;
A
#
# COMPACT_ATOMS: atom_id res chain seq x y z
N MET A 1 15.28 -3.38 -5.56
CA MET A 1 14.55 -3.82 -4.38
C MET A 1 13.30 -2.98 -4.23
N ALA A 2 12.21 -3.62 -3.93
CA ALA A 2 10.93 -2.91 -3.86
C ALA A 2 10.66 -2.42 -2.46
N GLU A 3 10.01 -1.26 -2.36
CA GLU A 3 9.64 -0.70 -1.06
C GLU A 3 8.43 0.19 -1.20
N ILE A 4 7.75 0.41 -0.09
CA ILE A 4 6.69 1.40 0.03
C ILE A 4 7.19 2.51 0.93
N THR A 5 7.04 3.75 0.50
CA THR A 5 7.31 4.91 1.33
C THR A 5 5.98 5.51 1.73
N VAL A 6 5.73 5.56 3.02
CA VAL A 6 4.47 6.11 3.55
C VAL A 6 4.72 7.54 3.98
N LYS A 7 3.89 8.45 3.45
CA LYS A 7 3.88 9.84 3.88
C LYS A 7 2.58 10.08 4.61
N SER A 8 2.66 10.40 5.89
CA SER A 8 1.46 10.65 6.68
C SER A 8 0.99 12.08 6.50
N ALA A 9 -0.25 12.34 6.93
CA ALA A 9 -0.83 13.67 6.86
C ALA A 9 -0.01 14.70 7.63
N GLU A 10 0.74 14.24 8.62
CA GLU A 10 1.55 15.11 9.47
C GLU A 10 2.95 15.35 8.89
N GLY A 11 3.21 14.83 7.71
CA GLY A 11 4.47 15.07 7.03
C GLY A 11 5.57 14.08 7.32
N GLY A 12 5.35 13.13 8.19
CA GLY A 12 6.35 12.10 8.45
C GLY A 12 6.47 11.13 7.29
N LYS A 13 7.65 10.58 7.10
CA LYS A 13 7.90 9.58 6.07
C LYS A 13 8.50 8.34 6.69
N GLU A 14 8.08 7.19 6.23
CA GLU A 14 8.60 5.92 6.70
C GLU A 14 8.70 4.96 5.52
N ARG A 15 9.77 4.19 5.46
CA ARG A 15 10.00 3.23 4.38
C ARG A 15 9.79 1.81 4.87
N PHE A 16 9.12 1.02 4.05
CA PHE A 16 8.85 -0.38 4.36
C PHE A 16 9.35 -1.22 3.19
N PRO A 17 10.48 -1.93 3.37
CA PRO A 17 10.94 -2.82 2.29
C PRO A 17 9.97 -3.97 2.13
N LEU A 18 9.71 -4.32 0.87
CA LEU A 18 8.75 -5.38 0.55
C LEU A 18 9.50 -6.71 0.46
N VAL A 19 9.75 -7.29 1.63
CA VAL A 19 10.60 -8.49 1.72
C VAL A 19 9.81 -9.78 1.78
N ARG A 20 8.49 -9.68 1.74
CA ARG A 20 7.62 -10.87 1.75
C ARG A 20 6.66 -10.79 0.58
N ASP A 21 6.01 -11.92 0.28
CA ASP A 21 5.07 -11.97 -0.84
C ASP A 21 3.75 -11.31 -0.53
N ARG A 22 3.47 -11.03 0.71
CA ARG A 22 2.24 -10.39 1.14
C ARG A 22 2.56 -9.40 2.26
N ILE A 23 2.24 -8.14 2.02
CA ILE A 23 2.44 -7.06 2.99
C ILE A 23 1.06 -6.47 3.27
N THR A 24 0.63 -6.52 4.53
CA THR A 24 -0.70 -6.03 4.89
C THR A 24 -0.65 -4.57 5.33
N ILE A 25 -1.71 -3.83 5.01
CA ILE A 25 -1.82 -2.42 5.32
C ILE A 25 -3.15 -2.18 6.00
N GLY A 26 -3.16 -1.50 7.13
CA GLY A 26 -4.42 -1.19 7.77
C GLY A 26 -4.28 -0.61 9.15
N ARG A 27 -5.43 -0.47 9.80
CA ARG A 27 -5.54 0.10 11.13
C ARG A 27 -5.23 -0.91 12.23
N SER A 28 -5.25 -2.19 11.91
CA SER A 28 -4.94 -3.22 12.88
C SER A 28 -3.45 -3.21 13.21
N ARG A 29 -3.13 -3.37 14.47
CA ARG A 29 -1.72 -3.43 14.90
C ARG A 29 -0.98 -4.63 14.32
N ASP A 30 -1.73 -5.64 13.86
CA ASP A 30 -1.13 -6.79 13.21
C ASP A 30 -0.67 -6.49 11.79
N SER A 31 -1.02 -5.34 11.24
CA SER A 31 -0.66 -5.00 9.87
C SER A 31 0.83 -4.77 9.75
N ASP A 32 1.41 -5.20 8.65
CA ASP A 32 2.82 -4.93 8.37
C ASP A 32 3.07 -3.44 8.25
N ILE A 33 2.17 -2.74 7.58
CA ILE A 33 2.17 -1.28 7.53
C ILE A 33 0.99 -0.83 8.36
N PHE A 34 1.29 -0.52 9.61
CA PHE A 34 0.27 -0.13 10.58
C PHE A 34 0.04 1.38 10.50
N LEU A 35 -1.19 1.75 10.17
CA LEU A 35 -1.59 3.15 10.08
C LEU A 35 -2.76 3.37 11.03
N PRO A 36 -2.52 4.00 12.20
CA PRO A 36 -3.56 4.15 13.22
C PRO A 36 -4.51 5.30 12.87
N ASP A 37 -5.37 5.06 11.90
CA ASP A 37 -6.28 6.06 11.37
C ASP A 37 -7.68 5.45 11.32
N GLN A 38 -8.64 6.10 11.97
CA GLN A 38 -10.01 5.60 12.03
C GLN A 38 -10.67 5.52 10.66
N TRP A 39 -10.21 6.30 9.68
CA TRP A 39 -10.72 6.25 8.32
C TRP A 39 -10.36 4.96 7.62
N LEU A 40 -9.34 4.24 8.10
CA LEU A 40 -8.90 3.00 7.49
C LEU A 40 -9.61 1.82 8.10
N SER A 41 -9.88 0.82 7.28
CA SER A 41 -10.36 -0.46 7.75
C SER A 41 -9.22 -1.18 8.47
N ARG A 42 -9.55 -2.10 9.37
CA ARG A 42 -8.53 -2.85 10.10
C ARG A 42 -7.59 -3.56 9.14
N HIS A 43 -8.17 -4.26 8.17
CA HIS A 43 -7.43 -4.91 7.08
C HIS A 43 -7.87 -4.21 5.81
N HIS A 44 -7.12 -3.16 5.42
CA HIS A 44 -7.57 -2.26 4.38
C HIS A 44 -7.11 -2.71 3.00
N ALA A 45 -5.84 -3.03 2.89
CA ALA A 45 -5.26 -3.40 1.60
C ALA A 45 -4.06 -4.29 1.82
N GLU A 46 -3.58 -4.89 0.74
CA GLU A 46 -2.35 -5.68 0.74
C GLU A 46 -1.54 -5.36 -0.48
N ILE A 47 -0.23 -5.47 -0.34
CA ILE A 47 0.66 -5.52 -1.48
C ILE A 47 1.05 -6.98 -1.64
N ARG A 48 0.84 -7.54 -2.83
CA ARG A 48 1.15 -8.93 -3.13
C ARG A 48 2.19 -9.01 -4.21
N ARG A 49 3.07 -9.99 -4.10
CA ARG A 49 4.07 -10.25 -5.13
C ARG A 49 3.84 -11.63 -5.71
N ASP A 50 3.91 -11.72 -7.04
CA ASP A 50 3.85 -12.98 -7.75
C ASP A 50 4.88 -12.97 -8.87
N ALA A 51 4.83 -13.95 -9.77
CA ALA A 51 5.80 -14.04 -10.86
C ALA A 51 5.76 -12.82 -11.79
N GLY A 52 4.65 -12.11 -11.82
CA GLY A 52 4.50 -10.93 -12.67
C GLY A 52 4.86 -9.62 -11.99
N GLY A 53 5.26 -9.65 -10.73
CA GLY A 53 5.63 -8.44 -10.00
C GLY A 53 4.72 -8.18 -8.81
N PHE A 54 4.50 -6.92 -8.51
CA PHE A 54 3.71 -6.52 -7.35
C PHE A 54 2.34 -6.02 -7.78
N ALA A 55 1.37 -6.19 -6.88
CA ALA A 55 0.02 -5.70 -7.08
C ALA A 55 -0.54 -5.18 -5.76
N VAL A 56 -1.43 -4.20 -5.83
CA VAL A 56 -2.18 -3.74 -4.67
C VAL A 56 -3.57 -4.37 -4.72
N VAL A 57 -4.03 -4.83 -3.56
CA VAL A 57 -5.34 -5.46 -3.42
C VAL A 57 -6.13 -4.71 -2.37
N ASP A 58 -7.35 -4.29 -2.73
CA ASP A 58 -8.25 -3.70 -1.74
C ASP A 58 -8.99 -4.86 -1.07
N LEU A 59 -9.00 -4.89 0.25
CA LEU A 59 -9.59 -5.99 1.01
C LEU A 59 -11.03 -5.70 1.40
N GLY A 60 -11.78 -5.04 0.52
CA GLY A 60 -13.15 -4.68 0.84
C GLY A 60 -13.23 -3.52 1.81
N SER A 61 -12.31 -2.59 1.70
CA SER A 61 -12.24 -1.49 2.64
C SER A 61 -13.46 -0.60 2.58
N LYS A 62 -13.79 0.02 3.71
CA LYS A 62 -14.96 0.87 3.80
C LYS A 62 -14.81 2.14 2.98
N ASN A 63 -13.62 2.73 2.99
CA ASN A 63 -13.40 4.03 2.35
C ASN A 63 -12.59 3.95 1.07
N GLY A 64 -12.18 2.76 0.67
CA GLY A 64 -11.54 2.55 -0.62
C GLY A 64 -10.04 2.74 -0.61
N THR A 65 -9.43 2.28 -1.69
CA THR A 65 -8.00 2.40 -1.96
C THR A 65 -7.87 3.01 -3.34
N LEU A 66 -7.07 4.07 -3.47
CA LEU A 66 -6.85 4.71 -4.76
C LEU A 66 -5.46 4.38 -5.27
N LEU A 67 -5.35 4.14 -6.57
CA LEU A 67 -4.06 3.96 -7.23
C LEU A 67 -3.97 5.04 -8.30
N ASN A 68 -3.03 5.95 -8.11
CA ASN A 68 -2.86 7.11 -9.00
C ASN A 68 -4.17 7.87 -9.20
N GLY A 69 -4.94 7.98 -8.12
CA GLY A 69 -6.20 8.74 -8.13
C GLY A 69 -7.43 7.96 -8.55
N GLU A 70 -7.28 6.70 -8.96
CA GLU A 70 -8.41 5.89 -9.39
C GLU A 70 -8.67 4.78 -8.40
N GLN A 71 -9.93 4.51 -8.12
CA GLN A 71 -10.31 3.51 -7.13
C GLN A 71 -9.95 2.12 -7.61
N VAL A 72 -9.28 1.37 -6.74
CA VAL A 72 -8.94 -0.03 -7.02
C VAL A 72 -10.19 -0.86 -6.81
N ALA A 73 -10.63 -1.55 -7.87
CA ALA A 73 -11.83 -2.36 -7.77
C ALA A 73 -11.60 -3.64 -6.98
N ASN A 74 -10.47 -4.27 -7.17
CA ASN A 74 -10.15 -5.51 -6.50
C ASN A 74 -8.65 -5.65 -6.40
N ILE A 75 -7.98 -5.84 -7.52
CA ILE A 75 -6.52 -6.00 -7.56
C ILE A 75 -6.00 -5.23 -8.76
N GLN A 76 -4.84 -4.58 -8.59
CA GLN A 76 -4.27 -3.79 -9.66
C GLN A 76 -2.75 -3.90 -9.63
N ARG A 77 -2.15 -4.12 -10.81
CA ARG A 77 -0.71 -4.28 -10.93
C ARG A 77 -0.01 -2.96 -10.61
N LEU A 78 1.10 -3.03 -9.88
CA LEU A 78 1.90 -1.85 -9.52
C LEU A 78 3.09 -1.69 -10.44
N ARG A 79 3.45 -0.44 -10.67
CA ARG A 79 4.64 -0.05 -11.42
C ARG A 79 5.45 0.93 -10.58
N ASN A 80 6.74 0.97 -10.84
CA ASN A 80 7.62 1.90 -10.13
C ASN A 80 7.06 3.32 -10.19
N GLY A 81 6.97 3.97 -9.05
CA GLY A 81 6.46 5.34 -8.97
C GLY A 81 4.97 5.45 -8.73
N ASP A 82 4.23 4.34 -8.72
CA ASP A 82 2.78 4.40 -8.48
C ASP A 82 2.50 4.92 -7.08
N ILE A 83 1.39 5.64 -6.97
CA ILE A 83 0.97 6.25 -5.72
C ILE A 83 -0.33 5.62 -5.27
N ILE A 84 -0.30 5.03 -4.08
CA ILE A 84 -1.48 4.44 -3.44
C ILE A 84 -1.95 5.42 -2.36
N THR A 85 -3.23 5.78 -2.40
CA THR A 85 -3.79 6.70 -1.42
C THR A 85 -4.83 6.00 -0.57
N LEU A 86 -4.67 6.09 0.73
CA LEU A 86 -5.60 5.53 1.72
C LEU A 86 -5.94 6.66 2.67
N GLY A 87 -7.12 7.25 2.50
CA GLY A 87 -7.47 8.43 3.30
C GLY A 87 -6.49 9.55 3.02
N GLU A 88 -5.82 10.03 4.06
CA GLU A 88 -4.81 11.08 3.91
C GLU A 88 -3.39 10.54 3.81
N HIS A 89 -3.24 9.22 3.78
CA HIS A 89 -1.93 8.60 3.72
C HIS A 89 -1.55 8.35 2.27
N ILE A 90 -0.34 8.73 1.92
CA ILE A 90 0.17 8.59 0.56
C ILE A 90 1.31 7.58 0.59
N LEU A 91 1.15 6.49 -0.15
CA LEU A 91 2.12 5.42 -0.20
C LEU A 91 2.70 5.39 -1.61
N THR A 92 4.00 5.54 -1.71
CA THR A 92 4.67 5.50 -3.01
C THR A 92 5.36 4.15 -3.16
N PHE A 93 5.02 3.46 -4.24
CA PHE A 93 5.65 2.18 -4.56
C PHE A 93 6.89 2.43 -5.40
N SER A 94 8.02 1.89 -4.95
CA SER A 94 9.28 2.00 -5.68
C SER A 94 9.82 0.61 -5.93
N ASP A 95 10.23 0.36 -7.16
CA ASP A 95 10.86 -0.91 -7.48
C ASP A 95 11.90 -0.62 -8.57
N ASP A 96 13.14 -0.43 -8.11
CA ASP A 96 14.19 -0.18 -9.06
C ASP A 96 14.68 -1.49 -9.65
N GLY A 97 14.15 -2.53 -9.17
CA GLY A 97 14.11 -3.91 -9.56
C GLY A 97 14.92 -4.51 -10.60
N ASP A 98 15.63 -3.84 -11.29
CA ASP A 98 16.45 -4.42 -12.20
C ASP A 98 17.58 -4.90 -11.53
N GLY A 99 17.35 -4.93 -10.53
CA GLY A 99 18.27 -5.60 -9.72
C GLY A 99 19.36 -5.65 -10.38
#